data_e05380a5021cc0ac7f564e96f02f503b
#
_entry.id   e05380a5021cc0ac7f564e96f02f503b
#
_cell.length_a   1.000
_cell.length_b   1.000
_cell.length_c   1.000
_cell.angle_alpha   90.00
_cell.angle_beta   90.00
_cell.angle_gamma   90.00
#
_symmetry.space_group_name_H-M   'P 1'
#
loop_
_entity.id
_entity.type
_entity.pdbx_description
1 polymer ?
#
loop_
_entity_poly.entity_id
_entity_poly.type
_entity_poly.pdbx_seq_one_letter_code
_entity_poly.pdbx_strand_id
1 'polypeptide(L)'
;MKMIIGKKFEFEAAHNLPSNDIYGECSHLHGHRYQLEVEVCGEVNEYGWVCNYKDLKAIVDECILQKYDHAYLNEYYDVPTAENMVIDMVKQLTVKFEDKSYKLHKVLLRETSSSYAEITLDE
;
A
#
# COMPACT_ATOMS: atom_id res chain seq x y z
N MET A 1 -16.46 6.49 19.66
CA MET A 1 -16.66 5.60 18.48
C MET A 1 -15.45 5.67 17.58
N LYS A 2 -14.95 4.52 17.19
CA LYS A 2 -13.89 4.46 16.20
C LYS A 2 -14.45 4.60 14.80
N MET A 3 -13.74 5.36 13.99
CA MET A 3 -14.11 5.61 12.59
C MET A 3 -12.94 5.25 11.68
N ILE A 4 -13.27 4.70 10.54
CA ILE A 4 -12.30 4.38 9.52
C ILE A 4 -12.35 5.47 8.46
N ILE A 5 -11.20 6.03 8.11
CA ILE A 5 -11.05 6.92 6.96
C ILE A 5 -9.98 6.36 6.05
N GLY A 6 -10.05 6.71 4.78
CA GLY A 6 -9.12 6.17 3.81
C GLY A 6 -8.83 7.13 2.69
N LYS A 7 -7.77 6.82 1.95
CA LYS A 7 -7.34 7.61 0.81
C LYS A 7 -6.77 6.68 -0.26
N LYS A 8 -7.01 7.05 -1.52
CA LYS A 8 -6.52 6.30 -2.68
C LYS A 8 -5.33 7.00 -3.30
N PHE A 9 -4.40 6.18 -3.79
CA PHE A 9 -3.18 6.64 -4.43
C PHE A 9 -2.94 5.82 -5.69
N GLU A 10 -2.15 6.35 -6.61
CA GLU A 10 -1.73 5.61 -7.79
C GLU A 10 -0.23 5.73 -7.97
N PHE A 11 0.39 4.67 -8.49
CA PHE A 11 1.78 4.70 -8.94
C PHE A 11 1.98 3.70 -10.06
N GLU A 12 2.97 3.94 -10.88
CA GLU A 12 3.34 3.05 -11.98
C GLU A 12 4.67 2.40 -11.66
N ALA A 13 4.75 1.09 -11.86
CA ALA A 13 5.97 0.36 -11.60
C ALA A 13 6.04 -0.87 -12.49
N ALA A 14 7.26 -1.35 -12.71
CA ALA A 14 7.52 -2.54 -13.50
C ALA A 14 8.04 -3.67 -12.63
N HIS A 15 7.74 -4.89 -13.02
CA HIS A 15 8.25 -6.07 -12.35
C HIS A 15 8.31 -7.26 -13.30
N ASN A 16 9.01 -8.29 -12.87
CA ASN A 16 8.89 -9.62 -13.45
C ASN A 16 8.96 -10.64 -12.33
N LEU A 17 8.21 -11.71 -12.47
CA LEU A 17 8.21 -12.82 -11.53
C LEU A 17 9.30 -13.83 -11.92
N PRO A 18 9.69 -14.76 -11.02
CA PRO A 18 10.74 -15.72 -11.33
C PRO A 18 10.47 -16.49 -12.61
N SER A 19 11.54 -16.80 -13.36
CA SER A 19 11.45 -17.48 -14.65
C SER A 19 11.30 -19.00 -14.42
N ASN A 20 10.04 -19.46 -14.31
CA ASN A 20 9.69 -20.86 -14.25
C ASN A 20 8.25 -21.07 -14.70
N ASP A 21 7.83 -22.33 -14.85
CA ASP A 21 6.51 -22.65 -15.39
C ASP A 21 5.36 -22.21 -14.51
N ILE A 22 5.57 -21.98 -13.22
CA ILE A 22 4.54 -21.54 -12.27
C ILE A 22 4.05 -20.13 -12.63
N TYR A 23 4.98 -19.26 -13.01
CA TYR A 23 4.67 -17.86 -13.27
C TYR A 23 4.34 -17.56 -14.74
N GLY A 24 4.77 -18.43 -15.67
CA GLY A 24 4.46 -18.28 -17.10
C GLY A 24 4.88 -16.92 -17.65
N GLU A 25 3.94 -16.24 -18.31
CA GLU A 25 4.19 -14.94 -18.93
C GLU A 25 4.55 -13.85 -17.92
N CYS A 26 4.18 -14.01 -16.65
CA CYS A 26 4.53 -13.05 -15.59
C CYS A 26 6.03 -12.99 -15.33
N SER A 27 6.82 -13.95 -15.82
CA SER A 27 8.28 -13.90 -15.75
C SER A 27 8.88 -12.86 -16.69
N HIS A 28 8.13 -12.39 -17.68
CA HIS A 28 8.58 -11.33 -18.59
C HIS A 28 8.41 -9.97 -17.93
N LEU A 29 9.33 -9.06 -18.18
CA LEU A 29 9.24 -7.70 -17.67
C LEU A 29 7.98 -7.03 -18.20
N HIS A 30 7.17 -6.49 -17.29
CA HIS A 30 5.96 -5.75 -17.64
C HIS A 30 5.64 -4.74 -16.55
N GLY A 31 4.73 -3.83 -16.84
CA GLY A 31 4.37 -2.77 -15.92
C GLY A 31 2.88 -2.75 -15.63
N HIS A 32 2.55 -2.16 -14.50
CA HIS A 32 1.18 -1.94 -14.06
C HIS A 32 1.00 -0.52 -13.55
N ARG A 33 -0.22 -0.02 -13.66
CA ARG A 33 -0.66 1.16 -12.93
C ARG A 33 -1.32 0.67 -11.65
N TYR A 34 -0.58 0.70 -10.57
CA TYR A 34 -1.07 0.26 -9.27
C TYR A 34 -1.99 1.29 -8.65
N GLN A 35 -3.05 0.82 -8.01
CA GLN A 35 -3.93 1.65 -7.19
C GLN A 35 -3.81 1.17 -5.75
N LEU A 36 -3.45 2.08 -4.87
CA LEU A 36 -3.24 1.79 -3.46
C LEU A 36 -4.32 2.47 -2.65
N GLU A 37 -4.94 1.72 -1.72
CA GLU A 37 -5.86 2.30 -0.73
C GLU A 37 -5.27 2.05 0.64
N VAL A 38 -5.19 3.12 1.43
CA VAL A 38 -4.74 3.03 2.82
C VAL A 38 -5.84 3.57 3.72
N GLU A 39 -6.24 2.77 4.71
CA GLU A 39 -7.23 3.16 5.70
C GLU A 39 -6.61 3.19 7.08
N VAL A 40 -6.99 4.20 7.85
CA VAL A 40 -6.62 4.32 9.25
C VAL A 40 -7.89 4.36 10.11
N CYS A 41 -7.77 3.97 11.37
CA CYS A 41 -8.86 3.90 12.31
C CYS A 41 -8.52 4.72 13.56
N GLY A 42 -9.47 5.52 14.01
CA GLY A 42 -9.31 6.32 15.22
C GLY A 42 -10.61 7.02 15.59
N GLU A 43 -10.55 7.81 16.63
CA GLU A 43 -11.71 8.58 17.06
C GLU A 43 -11.66 9.98 16.44
N VAL A 44 -12.84 10.53 16.17
CA VAL A 44 -12.97 11.91 15.71
C VAL A 44 -12.55 12.83 16.86
N ASN A 45 -11.61 13.74 16.59
CA ASN A 45 -11.09 14.68 17.57
C ASN A 45 -11.86 16.01 17.56
N GLU A 46 -11.36 16.98 18.33
CA GLU A 46 -11.97 18.30 18.46
C GLU A 46 -12.07 19.10 17.15
N TYR A 47 -11.26 18.73 16.15
CA TYR A 47 -11.30 19.39 14.84
C TYR A 47 -12.31 18.75 13.87
N GLY A 48 -12.99 17.67 14.31
CA GLY A 48 -14.00 17.01 13.50
C GLY A 48 -13.48 15.95 12.53
N TRP A 49 -12.24 15.49 12.71
CA TRP A 49 -11.65 14.45 11.88
C TRP A 49 -10.85 13.43 12.69
N VAL A 50 -10.61 12.25 12.11
CA VAL A 50 -9.68 11.26 12.66
C VAL A 50 -8.25 11.77 12.50
N CYS A 51 -7.94 12.27 11.31
CA CYS A 51 -6.71 13.01 11.00
C CYS A 51 -6.94 13.84 9.74
N ASN A 52 -6.04 14.77 9.49
CA ASN A 52 -6.05 15.52 8.24
C ASN A 52 -5.61 14.59 7.11
N TYR A 53 -6.38 14.54 6.03
CA TYR A 53 -6.01 13.73 4.85
C TYR A 53 -4.64 14.12 4.27
N LYS A 54 -4.21 15.36 4.44
CA LYS A 54 -2.88 15.80 4.00
C LYS A 54 -1.77 15.11 4.77
N ASP A 55 -1.98 14.85 6.07
CA ASP A 55 -1.00 14.14 6.90
C ASP A 55 -0.92 12.68 6.49
N LEU A 56 -2.06 12.06 6.24
CA LEU A 56 -2.10 10.68 5.73
C LEU A 56 -1.40 10.59 4.38
N LYS A 57 -1.68 11.53 3.48
CA LYS A 57 -1.02 11.59 2.17
C LYS A 57 0.49 11.72 2.30
N ALA A 58 0.97 12.61 3.17
CA ALA A 58 2.39 12.83 3.36
C ALA A 58 3.11 11.57 3.84
N ILE A 59 2.50 10.84 4.77
CA ILE A 59 3.07 9.60 5.29
C ILE A 59 3.15 8.52 4.20
N VAL A 60 2.07 8.32 3.46
CA VAL A 60 2.04 7.31 2.39
C VAL A 60 2.98 7.70 1.25
N ASP A 61 3.00 8.97 0.88
CA ASP A 61 3.89 9.46 -0.17
C ASP A 61 5.35 9.21 0.17
N GLU A 62 5.77 9.59 1.37
CA GLU A 62 7.15 9.41 1.82
C GLU A 62 7.51 7.92 1.97
N CYS A 63 6.61 7.14 2.53
CA CYS A 63 6.87 5.74 2.86
C CYS A 63 6.78 4.81 1.64
N ILE A 64 5.87 5.09 0.73
CA ILE A 64 5.52 4.17 -0.36
C ILE A 64 5.76 4.78 -1.74
N LEU A 65 5.09 5.92 -2.03
CA LEU A 65 5.04 6.43 -3.40
C LEU A 65 6.40 6.88 -3.92
N GLN A 66 7.17 7.59 -3.11
CA GLN A 66 8.49 8.07 -3.53
C GLN A 66 9.45 6.93 -3.85
N LYS A 67 9.23 5.78 -3.22
CA LYS A 67 10.08 4.62 -3.39
C LYS A 67 9.67 3.79 -4.61
N TYR A 68 8.37 3.57 -4.80
CA TYR A 68 7.88 2.60 -5.78
C TYR A 68 7.39 3.22 -7.09
N ASP A 69 7.03 4.51 -7.10
CA ASP A 69 6.56 5.13 -8.33
C ASP A 69 7.70 5.20 -9.35
N HIS A 70 7.46 4.68 -10.56
CA HIS A 70 8.43 4.58 -11.64
C HIS A 70 9.61 3.66 -11.31
N ALA A 71 9.44 2.73 -10.37
CA ALA A 71 10.50 1.82 -9.96
C ALA A 71 10.44 0.48 -10.68
N TYR A 72 11.55 -0.22 -10.65
CA TYR A 72 11.62 -1.64 -10.95
C TYR A 72 11.52 -2.39 -9.62
N LEU A 73 10.39 -3.02 -9.37
CA LEU A 73 10.04 -3.56 -8.05
C LEU A 73 10.95 -4.71 -7.63
N ASN A 74 11.60 -5.39 -8.58
CA ASN A 74 12.55 -6.45 -8.27
C ASN A 74 13.80 -5.95 -7.53
N GLU A 75 14.04 -4.64 -7.51
CA GLU A 75 15.09 -4.06 -6.68
C GLU A 75 14.76 -4.11 -5.20
N TYR A 76 13.48 -4.24 -4.85
CA TYR A 76 12.99 -4.25 -3.47
C TYR A 76 12.48 -5.63 -3.03
N TYR A 77 12.08 -6.48 -3.97
CA TYR A 77 11.47 -7.78 -3.66
C TYR A 77 12.02 -8.85 -4.57
N ASP A 78 12.32 -10.02 -4.01
CA ASP A 78 12.71 -11.18 -4.81
C ASP A 78 11.52 -11.66 -5.65
N VAL A 79 10.32 -11.64 -5.08
CA VAL A 79 9.08 -11.99 -5.76
C VAL A 79 8.09 -10.85 -5.57
N PRO A 80 8.06 -9.87 -6.50
CA PRO A 80 7.25 -8.65 -6.35
C PRO A 80 5.78 -8.85 -6.75
N THR A 81 5.11 -9.77 -6.10
CA THR A 81 3.67 -9.94 -6.22
C THR A 81 2.95 -8.86 -5.40
N ALA A 82 1.70 -8.57 -5.75
CA ALA A 82 0.88 -7.64 -4.96
C ALA A 82 0.79 -8.11 -3.51
N GLU A 83 0.68 -9.41 -3.28
CA GLU A 83 0.61 -9.99 -1.94
C GLU A 83 1.84 -9.67 -1.10
N ASN A 84 3.04 -9.93 -1.64
CA ASN A 84 4.28 -9.64 -0.94
C ASN A 84 4.47 -8.15 -0.71
N MET A 85 4.06 -7.33 -1.67
CA MET A 85 4.13 -5.87 -1.53
C MET A 85 3.23 -5.37 -0.40
N VAL A 86 2.00 -5.89 -0.31
CA VAL A 86 1.06 -5.50 0.75
C VAL A 86 1.58 -5.88 2.12
N ILE A 87 2.15 -7.07 2.27
CA ILE A 87 2.76 -7.50 3.55
C ILE A 87 3.82 -6.50 3.99
N ASP A 88 4.70 -6.11 3.07
CA ASP A 88 5.76 -5.16 3.36
C ASP A 88 5.23 -3.76 3.64
N MET A 89 4.24 -3.29 2.86
CA MET A 89 3.61 -1.99 3.06
C MET A 89 2.95 -1.89 4.44
N VAL A 90 2.28 -2.94 4.89
CA VAL A 90 1.68 -2.99 6.23
C VAL A 90 2.76 -2.82 7.30
N LYS A 91 3.88 -3.52 7.15
CA LYS A 91 4.98 -3.40 8.12
C LYS A 91 5.55 -1.98 8.16
N GLN A 92 5.79 -1.38 7.01
CA GLN A 92 6.34 -0.03 6.92
C GLN A 92 5.38 1.01 7.49
N LEU A 93 4.10 0.93 7.12
CA LEU A 93 3.09 1.91 7.54
C LEU A 93 2.75 1.76 9.03
N THR A 94 2.71 0.55 9.56
CA THR A 94 2.43 0.33 10.99
C THR A 94 3.42 1.11 11.85
N VAL A 95 4.71 1.08 11.50
CA VAL A 95 5.75 1.81 12.22
C VAL A 95 5.49 3.32 12.18
N LYS A 96 5.04 3.83 11.04
CA LYS A 96 4.80 5.27 10.86
C LYS A 96 3.64 5.80 11.69
N PHE A 97 2.69 4.95 12.06
CA PHE A 97 1.52 5.35 12.84
C PHE A 97 1.63 5.02 14.34
N GLU A 98 2.77 4.48 14.79
CA GLU A 98 2.92 4.06 16.20
C GLU A 98 2.70 5.19 17.20
N ASP A 99 3.13 6.40 16.88
CA ASP A 99 3.03 7.57 17.75
C ASP A 99 1.77 8.41 17.50
N LYS A 100 0.88 7.94 16.65
CA LYS A 100 -0.35 8.65 16.30
C LYS A 100 -1.53 8.19 17.13
N SER A 101 -2.56 9.05 17.24
CA SER A 101 -3.82 8.71 17.89
C SER A 101 -4.69 7.79 17.04
N TYR A 102 -4.35 7.62 15.76
CA TYR A 102 -5.01 6.73 14.83
C TYR A 102 -4.00 5.67 14.36
N LYS A 103 -4.52 4.51 13.96
CA LYS A 103 -3.67 3.37 13.60
C LYS A 103 -4.04 2.87 12.20
N LEU A 104 -3.09 2.21 11.57
CA LEU A 104 -3.34 1.57 10.28
C LEU A 104 -4.46 0.55 10.42
N HIS A 105 -5.41 0.58 9.49
CA HIS A 105 -6.53 -0.37 9.47
C HIS A 105 -6.48 -1.30 8.28
N LYS A 106 -6.19 -0.78 7.09
CA LYS A 106 -6.20 -1.60 5.86
C LYS A 106 -5.21 -1.06 4.84
N VAL A 107 -4.58 -1.99 4.14
CA VAL A 107 -3.83 -1.70 2.90
C VAL A 107 -4.40 -2.59 1.81
N LEU A 108 -4.84 -1.99 0.73
CA LEU A 108 -5.31 -2.69 -0.47
C LEU A 108 -4.49 -2.23 -1.66
N LEU A 109 -3.95 -3.18 -2.42
CA LEU A 109 -3.17 -2.88 -3.62
C LEU A 109 -3.80 -3.57 -4.82
N ARG A 110 -4.26 -2.76 -5.79
CA ARG A 110 -4.74 -3.26 -7.08
C ARG A 110 -3.59 -3.24 -8.06
N GLU A 111 -3.26 -4.41 -8.56
CA GLU A 111 -2.27 -4.55 -9.63
C GLU A 111 -2.89 -4.14 -10.96
N THR A 112 -4.16 -4.53 -11.15
CA THR A 112 -5.01 -4.11 -12.27
C THR A 112 -6.36 -3.68 -11.71
N SER A 113 -7.25 -3.18 -12.56
CA SER A 113 -8.59 -2.79 -12.11
C SER A 113 -9.43 -3.96 -11.57
N SER A 114 -9.05 -5.20 -11.92
CA SER A 114 -9.83 -6.40 -11.57
C SER A 114 -9.16 -7.32 -10.56
N SER A 115 -7.91 -7.05 -10.17
CA SER A 115 -7.14 -7.95 -9.29
C SER A 115 -6.47 -7.17 -8.18
N TYR A 116 -6.61 -7.64 -6.95
CA TYR A 116 -6.06 -6.93 -5.80
C TYR A 116 -5.66 -7.88 -4.67
N ALA A 117 -4.82 -7.38 -3.79
CA ALA A 117 -4.47 -8.00 -2.52
C ALA A 117 -4.77 -7.02 -1.39
N GLU A 118 -5.23 -7.52 -0.26
CA GLU A 118 -5.64 -6.68 0.85
C GLU A 118 -5.28 -7.34 2.18
N ILE A 119 -4.81 -6.51 3.11
CA ILE A 119 -4.69 -6.90 4.51
C ILE A 119 -5.51 -5.89 5.32
N THR A 120 -6.42 -6.40 6.13
CA THR A 120 -7.19 -5.63 7.11
C THR A 120 -6.70 -6.02 8.51
N LEU A 121 -6.40 -5.02 9.33
CA LEU A 121 -5.91 -5.22 10.68
C LEU A 121 -7.03 -5.08 11.69
N ASP A 122 -7.01 -5.94 12.69
CA ASP A 122 -7.93 -5.84 13.83
C ASP A 122 -7.43 -4.76 14.78
N GLU A 123 -8.38 -4.00 15.31
CA GLU A 123 -8.11 -2.93 16.26
C GLU A 123 -8.48 -3.32 17.70
#